data_4054ba74f8fdb9e8e03c2abd7d515732
#
_entry.id   4054ba74f8fdb9e8e03c2abd7d515732
#
_cell.length_a   1.000
_cell.length_b   1.000
_cell.length_c   1.000
_cell.angle_alpha   90.00
_cell.angle_beta   90.00
_cell.angle_gamma   90.00
#
_symmetry.space_group_name_H-M   'P 1'
#
loop_
_entity.id
_entity.type
_entity.pdbx_description
1 polymer ?
#
loop_
_entity_poly.entity_id
_entity_poly.type
_entity_poly.pdbx_seq_one_letter_code
_entity_poly.pdbx_strand_id
1 'polypeptide(L)'
;AEVSARKRTDAVLNAIERIDSPNFFVGVDADGQPERPPSGKRLRKELERWLATLDPDAVARDVSKLGRDAIPRMKWQHEDWNITFEAIPKKPENRAQGQRVIGMLSGGPRWINAWEPIRDAVKTKGNRYVDLPHPLLVAINVDALSVDRIDEMQGLYGQEEYVFSVADLSAPPQMRRKANGAWFGQHGPQYTRVSGVWIFVALNPWNIVSRKNTVHFNPWASKPLPAFFDSVHHAKAECEQMQWIDGLSLREILGLSADWPE
;
A
#
# COMPACT_ATOMS: atom_id res chain seq x y z
N ALA A 1 1.44 9.52 -10.37
CA ALA A 1 2.24 8.28 -10.27
C ALA A 1 1.34 7.07 -10.00
N GLU A 2 0.34 7.17 -9.13
CA GLU A 2 -0.59 6.10 -8.77
C GLU A 2 -1.37 5.51 -9.95
N VAL A 3 -1.92 6.36 -10.81
CA VAL A 3 -2.68 5.93 -12.00
C VAL A 3 -1.83 5.07 -12.93
N SER A 4 -0.53 5.30 -12.99
CA SER A 4 0.39 4.55 -13.84
C SER A 4 0.75 3.17 -13.25
N ALA A 5 0.95 3.06 -11.93
CA ALA A 5 1.23 1.79 -11.25
C ALA A 5 0.01 0.87 -11.29
N ARG A 6 -1.17 1.40 -10.97
CA ARG A 6 -2.45 0.66 -11.02
C ARG A 6 -2.74 0.12 -12.42
N LYS A 7 -2.60 0.91 -13.48
CA LYS A 7 -2.78 0.44 -14.87
C LYS A 7 -1.85 -0.70 -15.25
N ARG A 8 -0.64 -0.75 -14.68
CA ARG A 8 0.32 -1.83 -14.95
C ARG A 8 -0.05 -3.12 -14.23
N THR A 9 -0.50 -3.01 -12.99
CA THR A 9 -1.00 -4.14 -12.20
C THR A 9 -2.34 -4.67 -12.76
N ASP A 10 -3.24 -3.76 -13.14
CA ASP A 10 -4.53 -4.12 -13.76
C ASP A 10 -4.34 -4.92 -15.06
N ALA A 11 -3.32 -4.63 -15.84
CA ALA A 11 -3.02 -5.40 -17.06
C ALA A 11 -2.69 -6.87 -16.76
N VAL A 12 -2.00 -7.14 -15.66
CA VAL A 12 -1.71 -8.51 -15.20
C VAL A 12 -2.95 -9.16 -14.61
N LEU A 13 -3.66 -8.49 -13.73
CA LEU A 13 -4.91 -9.00 -13.15
C LEU A 13 -5.93 -9.33 -14.25
N ASN A 14 -6.12 -8.44 -15.22
CA ASN A 14 -6.98 -8.67 -16.38
C ASN A 14 -6.51 -9.84 -17.26
N ALA A 15 -5.19 -10.07 -17.36
CA ALA A 15 -4.65 -11.22 -18.07
C ALA A 15 -4.94 -12.54 -17.34
N ILE A 16 -4.83 -12.53 -16.00
CA ILE A 16 -5.10 -13.68 -15.14
C ILE A 16 -6.60 -14.00 -15.12
N GLU A 17 -7.48 -12.99 -15.05
CA GLU A 17 -8.95 -13.19 -15.09
C GLU A 17 -9.42 -13.90 -16.36
N ARG A 18 -8.65 -13.81 -17.46
CA ARG A 18 -8.96 -14.44 -18.75
C ARG A 18 -8.32 -15.82 -18.94
N ILE A 19 -7.66 -16.35 -17.91
CA ILE A 19 -7.07 -17.70 -17.96
C ILE A 19 -8.18 -18.74 -17.86
N ASP A 20 -8.11 -19.75 -18.68
CA ASP A 20 -8.93 -20.95 -18.51
C ASP A 20 -8.27 -21.87 -17.47
N SER A 21 -8.83 -21.90 -16.27
CA SER A 21 -8.36 -22.75 -15.18
C SER A 21 -9.53 -23.42 -14.47
N PRO A 22 -10.05 -24.52 -15.04
CA PRO A 22 -11.18 -25.24 -14.46
C PRO A 22 -10.84 -25.86 -13.10
N ASN A 23 -9.60 -26.27 -12.89
CA ASN A 23 -9.17 -27.09 -11.75
C ASN A 23 -8.54 -26.30 -10.60
N PHE A 24 -8.05 -25.08 -10.86
CA PHE A 24 -7.30 -24.31 -9.88
C PHE A 24 -7.80 -22.88 -9.76
N PHE A 25 -7.75 -22.36 -8.56
CA PHE A 25 -7.65 -20.91 -8.36
C PHE A 25 -6.18 -20.52 -8.46
N VAL A 26 -5.92 -19.33 -8.98
CA VAL A 26 -4.56 -18.76 -9.06
C VAL A 26 -4.37 -17.72 -7.99
N GLY A 27 -3.51 -18.01 -7.02
CA GLY A 27 -2.99 -17.02 -6.08
C GLY A 27 -1.89 -16.20 -6.76
N VAL A 28 -1.81 -14.91 -6.45
CA VAL A 28 -0.80 -14.02 -7.01
C VAL A 28 -0.09 -13.28 -5.89
N ASP A 29 1.21 -13.40 -5.85
CA ASP A 29 2.09 -12.62 -4.99
C ASP A 29 3.12 -11.90 -5.87
N ALA A 30 3.17 -10.56 -5.77
CA ALA A 30 3.99 -9.74 -6.64
C ALA A 30 4.86 -8.77 -5.82
N ASP A 31 6.14 -8.71 -6.16
CA ASP A 31 7.12 -7.82 -5.57
C ASP A 31 7.81 -6.99 -6.65
N GLY A 32 7.98 -5.68 -6.39
CA GLY A 32 8.49 -4.73 -7.36
C GLY A 32 7.40 -4.08 -8.22
N GLN A 33 7.81 -3.25 -9.15
CA GLN A 33 6.93 -2.57 -10.12
C GLN A 33 7.62 -2.49 -11.48
N PRO A 34 6.99 -2.97 -12.57
CA PRO A 34 7.59 -2.86 -13.89
C PRO A 34 7.51 -1.43 -14.42
N GLU A 35 8.48 -1.01 -15.18
CA GLU A 35 8.41 0.25 -15.94
C GLU A 35 7.38 0.15 -17.06
N ARG A 36 7.26 -1.01 -17.69
CA ARG A 36 6.33 -1.30 -18.78
C ARG A 36 5.39 -2.45 -18.44
N PRO A 37 4.12 -2.38 -18.84
CA PRO A 37 3.19 -3.48 -18.61
C PRO A 37 3.67 -4.73 -19.37
N PRO A 38 3.67 -5.91 -18.72
CA PRO A 38 4.03 -7.15 -19.38
C PRO A 38 3.01 -7.56 -20.44
N SER A 39 3.44 -8.42 -21.38
CA SER A 39 2.53 -9.02 -22.35
C SER A 39 1.56 -9.98 -21.68
N GLY A 40 0.31 -9.55 -21.47
CA GLY A 40 -0.74 -10.39 -20.89
C GLY A 40 -1.00 -11.68 -21.65
N LYS A 41 -0.80 -11.69 -22.98
CA LYS A 41 -0.91 -12.89 -23.83
C LYS A 41 0.17 -13.92 -23.51
N ARG A 42 1.42 -13.47 -23.32
CA ARG A 42 2.53 -14.34 -22.95
C ARG A 42 2.34 -14.93 -21.56
N LEU A 43 2.03 -14.08 -20.58
CA LEU A 43 1.77 -14.48 -19.21
C LEU A 43 0.66 -15.53 -19.14
N ARG A 44 -0.49 -15.27 -19.79
CA ARG A 44 -1.60 -16.22 -19.85
C ARG A 44 -1.18 -17.58 -20.39
N LYS A 45 -0.49 -17.61 -21.53
CA LYS A 45 -0.04 -18.87 -22.17
C LYS A 45 0.93 -19.66 -21.28
N GLU A 46 1.80 -18.99 -20.56
CA GLU A 46 2.75 -19.64 -19.64
C GLU A 46 2.03 -20.20 -18.42
N LEU A 47 1.08 -19.45 -17.84
CA LEU A 47 0.27 -19.90 -16.70
C LEU A 47 -0.64 -21.09 -17.07
N GLU A 48 -1.37 -21.01 -18.17
CA GLU A 48 -2.23 -22.10 -18.66
C GLU A 48 -1.43 -23.40 -18.89
N ARG A 49 -0.23 -23.27 -19.49
CA ARG A 49 0.65 -24.42 -19.69
C ARG A 49 1.11 -25.02 -18.37
N TRP A 50 1.51 -24.18 -17.40
CA TRP A 50 1.93 -24.66 -16.09
C TRP A 50 0.78 -25.34 -15.34
N LEU A 51 -0.39 -24.73 -15.27
CA LEU A 51 -1.56 -25.29 -14.61
C LEU A 51 -2.00 -26.64 -15.23
N ALA A 52 -1.86 -26.79 -16.54
CA ALA A 52 -2.16 -28.04 -17.24
C ALA A 52 -1.20 -29.21 -16.89
N THR A 53 -0.02 -28.92 -16.31
CA THR A 53 0.91 -29.97 -15.85
C THR A 53 0.58 -30.52 -14.46
N LEU A 54 -0.34 -29.87 -13.73
CA LEU A 54 -0.65 -30.19 -12.33
C LEU A 54 -1.88 -31.10 -12.24
N ASP A 55 -1.80 -32.13 -11.39
CA ASP A 55 -2.95 -32.93 -11.01
C ASP A 55 -3.63 -32.30 -9.78
N PRO A 56 -4.88 -31.79 -9.91
CA PRO A 56 -5.56 -31.11 -8.81
C PRO A 56 -5.83 -32.01 -7.61
N ASP A 57 -6.01 -33.31 -7.81
CA ASP A 57 -6.28 -34.25 -6.70
C ASP A 57 -4.99 -34.64 -5.97
N ALA A 58 -3.88 -34.76 -6.68
CA ALA A 58 -2.56 -34.92 -6.07
C ALA A 58 -2.21 -33.70 -5.22
N VAL A 59 -2.33 -32.49 -5.79
CA VAL A 59 -2.07 -31.25 -5.06
C VAL A 59 -2.98 -31.11 -3.84
N ALA A 60 -4.27 -31.43 -3.94
CA ALA A 60 -5.20 -31.37 -2.82
C ALA A 60 -4.80 -32.34 -1.68
N ARG A 61 -4.35 -33.56 -2.03
CA ARG A 61 -3.85 -34.53 -1.01
C ARG A 61 -2.58 -34.03 -0.32
N ASP A 62 -1.65 -33.46 -1.09
CA ASP A 62 -0.39 -32.96 -0.53
C ASP A 62 -0.61 -31.74 0.38
N VAL A 63 -1.47 -30.81 -0.02
CA VAL A 63 -1.86 -29.67 0.79
C VAL A 63 -2.57 -30.11 2.07
N SER A 64 -3.42 -31.14 1.99
CA SER A 64 -4.09 -31.71 3.19
C SER A 64 -3.11 -32.32 4.20
N LYS A 65 -2.00 -32.91 3.73
CA LYS A 65 -1.01 -33.58 4.57
C LYS A 65 0.08 -32.65 5.08
N LEU A 66 0.56 -31.74 4.23
CA LEU A 66 1.76 -30.93 4.46
C LEU A 66 1.44 -29.45 4.67
N GLY A 67 0.17 -29.05 4.55
CA GLY A 67 -0.25 -27.66 4.67
C GLY A 67 0.04 -26.81 3.43
N ARG A 68 0.00 -25.49 3.61
CA ARG A 68 0.13 -24.52 2.51
C ARG A 68 1.48 -24.56 1.79
N ASP A 69 2.52 -25.07 2.42
CA ASP A 69 3.85 -25.14 1.81
C ASP A 69 3.90 -26.11 0.63
N ALA A 70 2.96 -27.07 0.57
CA ALA A 70 2.79 -27.99 -0.55
C ALA A 70 2.08 -27.40 -1.76
N ILE A 71 1.57 -26.15 -1.70
CA ILE A 71 0.94 -25.50 -2.84
C ILE A 71 1.99 -25.24 -3.93
N PRO A 72 1.79 -25.76 -5.16
CA PRO A 72 2.71 -25.51 -6.27
C PRO A 72 2.84 -24.04 -6.59
N ARG A 73 4.06 -23.59 -6.81
CA ARG A 73 4.39 -22.19 -7.11
C ARG A 73 5.13 -22.08 -8.44
N MET A 74 4.76 -21.08 -9.22
CA MET A 74 5.48 -20.67 -10.42
C MET A 74 6.00 -19.25 -10.24
N LYS A 75 7.30 -19.05 -10.35
CA LYS A 75 7.92 -17.72 -10.37
C LYS A 75 7.96 -17.18 -11.80
N TRP A 76 7.55 -15.94 -11.96
CA TRP A 76 7.59 -15.22 -13.22
C TRP A 76 8.20 -13.86 -13.03
N GLN A 77 9.10 -13.45 -13.92
CA GLN A 77 9.83 -12.21 -13.83
C GLN A 77 9.64 -11.36 -15.08
N HIS A 78 9.45 -10.07 -14.88
CA HIS A 78 9.40 -9.08 -15.94
C HIS A 78 10.03 -7.77 -15.46
N GLU A 79 11.17 -7.39 -16.06
CA GLU A 79 12.02 -6.31 -15.55
C GLU A 79 12.35 -6.54 -14.06
N ASP A 80 12.16 -5.53 -13.20
CA ASP A 80 12.36 -5.64 -11.74
C ASP A 80 11.14 -6.22 -11.00
N TRP A 81 10.14 -6.71 -11.73
CA TRP A 81 8.92 -7.26 -11.15
C TRP A 81 8.99 -8.77 -11.03
N ASN A 82 8.96 -9.26 -9.79
CA ASN A 82 8.90 -10.68 -9.49
C ASN A 82 7.47 -11.05 -9.07
N ILE A 83 6.85 -11.96 -9.81
CA ILE A 83 5.51 -12.45 -9.51
C ILE A 83 5.60 -13.93 -9.19
N THR A 84 4.99 -14.34 -8.08
CA THR A 84 4.82 -15.75 -7.71
C THR A 84 3.35 -16.11 -7.85
N PHE A 85 3.07 -17.11 -8.66
CA PHE A 85 1.73 -17.67 -8.81
C PHE A 85 1.61 -18.94 -7.99
N GLU A 86 0.47 -19.13 -7.30
CA GLU A 86 0.14 -20.30 -6.52
C GLU A 86 -1.05 -21.03 -7.15
N ALA A 87 -0.93 -22.36 -7.36
CA ALA A 87 -2.02 -23.18 -7.87
C ALA A 87 -2.81 -23.79 -6.70
N ILE A 88 -3.93 -23.17 -6.34
CA ILE A 88 -4.80 -23.62 -5.26
C ILE A 88 -5.88 -24.55 -5.83
N PRO A 89 -5.94 -25.83 -5.48
CA PRO A 89 -6.87 -26.79 -6.10
C PRO A 89 -8.32 -26.44 -5.73
N LYS A 90 -9.19 -26.43 -6.75
CA LYS A 90 -10.64 -26.30 -6.53
C LYS A 90 -11.20 -27.65 -6.03
N LYS A 91 -12.20 -27.58 -5.18
CA LYS A 91 -12.97 -28.76 -4.80
C LYS A 91 -13.62 -29.38 -6.05
N PRO A 92 -13.74 -30.72 -6.13
CA PRO A 92 -14.28 -31.39 -7.33
C PRO A 92 -15.62 -30.81 -7.81
N GLU A 93 -16.51 -30.45 -6.89
CA GLU A 93 -17.81 -29.83 -7.20
C GLU A 93 -17.75 -28.44 -7.84
N ASN A 94 -16.60 -27.78 -7.70
CA ASN A 94 -16.36 -26.42 -8.20
C ASN A 94 -15.46 -26.40 -9.44
N ARG A 95 -15.15 -27.54 -10.02
CA ARG A 95 -14.32 -27.67 -11.22
C ARG A 95 -15.20 -27.56 -12.46
N ALA A 96 -15.42 -26.33 -12.95
CA ALA A 96 -16.18 -26.07 -14.17
C ALA A 96 -15.48 -24.99 -15.02
N GLN A 97 -15.65 -25.06 -16.33
CA GLN A 97 -15.19 -24.02 -17.26
C GLN A 97 -15.95 -22.71 -17.01
N GLY A 98 -15.25 -21.58 -17.19
CA GLY A 98 -15.87 -20.24 -17.12
C GLY A 98 -16.06 -19.67 -15.72
N GLN A 99 -15.61 -20.34 -14.66
CA GLN A 99 -15.60 -19.79 -13.31
C GLN A 99 -14.41 -18.88 -13.04
N ARG A 100 -14.60 -17.89 -12.16
CA ARG A 100 -13.56 -16.96 -11.71
C ARG A 100 -12.27 -17.71 -11.34
N VAL A 101 -11.15 -17.29 -11.92
CA VAL A 101 -9.85 -17.92 -11.77
C VAL A 101 -9.07 -17.34 -10.59
N ILE A 102 -9.32 -16.09 -10.24
CA ILE A 102 -8.64 -15.45 -9.12
C ILE A 102 -9.27 -15.96 -7.82
N GLY A 103 -8.56 -16.87 -7.18
CA GLY A 103 -8.70 -17.18 -5.78
C GLY A 103 -7.83 -16.21 -4.99
N MET A 104 -8.34 -15.71 -3.90
CA MET A 104 -7.75 -14.80 -2.93
C MET A 104 -6.27 -14.46 -3.17
N LEU A 105 -5.95 -13.18 -3.29
CA LEU A 105 -4.62 -12.63 -3.04
C LEU A 105 -4.28 -12.93 -1.56
N SER A 106 -3.69 -14.08 -1.31
CA SER A 106 -3.16 -14.41 -0.01
C SER A 106 -1.65 -14.23 -0.08
N GLY A 107 -1.22 -13.00 0.00
CA GLY A 107 0.13 -12.76 0.49
C GLY A 107 0.23 -13.44 1.85
N GLY A 108 1.26 -14.28 2.09
CA GLY A 108 1.69 -14.62 3.44
C GLY A 108 1.86 -13.33 4.25
N PRO A 109 2.20 -13.37 5.55
CA PRO A 109 2.44 -12.17 6.32
C PRO A 109 3.55 -11.36 5.63
N ARG A 110 3.15 -10.50 4.72
CA ARG A 110 3.99 -9.44 4.21
C ARG A 110 3.98 -8.38 5.29
N TRP A 111 5.15 -7.96 5.68
CA TRP A 111 5.32 -6.62 6.19
C TRP A 111 4.89 -5.70 5.04
N ILE A 112 3.63 -5.29 5.03
CA ILE A 112 3.14 -4.29 4.09
C ILE A 112 3.82 -3.01 4.54
N ASN A 113 4.84 -2.63 3.83
CA ASN A 113 5.60 -1.43 4.08
C ASN A 113 4.86 -0.26 3.43
N ALA A 114 3.76 0.18 4.07
CA ALA A 114 2.94 1.27 3.54
C ALA A 114 3.61 2.65 3.73
N TRP A 115 4.57 2.78 4.65
CA TRP A 115 5.25 4.05 4.91
C TRP A 115 6.16 4.51 3.76
N GLU A 116 6.83 3.60 3.03
CA GLU A 116 7.70 3.98 1.89
C GLU A 116 6.92 4.61 0.74
N PRO A 117 5.83 4.04 0.25
CA PRO A 117 4.98 4.70 -0.75
C PRO A 117 4.49 6.08 -0.32
N ILE A 118 4.12 6.27 0.95
CA ILE A 118 3.72 7.58 1.49
C ILE A 118 4.89 8.55 1.40
N ARG A 119 6.06 8.17 1.93
CA ARG A 119 7.29 8.98 1.87
C ARG A 119 7.62 9.41 0.44
N ASP A 120 7.65 8.46 -0.47
CA ASP A 120 8.08 8.68 -1.85
C ASP A 120 7.08 9.52 -2.64
N ALA A 121 5.78 9.39 -2.37
CA ALA A 121 4.74 10.25 -2.91
C ALA A 121 4.93 11.71 -2.47
N VAL A 122 5.20 11.97 -1.18
CA VAL A 122 5.48 13.31 -0.65
C VAL A 122 6.70 13.91 -1.31
N LYS A 123 7.81 13.16 -1.38
CA LYS A 123 9.06 13.61 -2.01
C LYS A 123 8.86 13.93 -3.49
N THR A 124 8.18 13.05 -4.22
CA THR A 124 7.89 13.24 -5.64
C THR A 124 7.05 14.48 -5.91
N LYS A 125 5.97 14.66 -5.13
CA LYS A 125 5.09 15.83 -5.27
C LYS A 125 5.76 17.11 -4.80
N GLY A 126 6.47 17.06 -3.68
CA GLY A 126 7.23 18.19 -3.15
C GLY A 126 8.32 18.71 -4.11
N ASN A 127 8.90 17.84 -4.94
CA ASN A 127 9.91 18.24 -5.94
C ASN A 127 9.33 18.89 -7.21
N ARG A 128 8.03 18.71 -7.48
CA ARG A 128 7.43 19.22 -8.72
C ARG A 128 7.27 20.73 -8.75
N TYR A 129 7.15 21.35 -7.59
CA TYR A 129 6.86 22.77 -7.47
C TYR A 129 8.09 23.48 -6.93
N VAL A 130 8.54 24.49 -7.65
CA VAL A 130 9.57 25.43 -7.22
C VAL A 130 8.94 26.32 -6.12
N ASP A 131 9.60 27.32 -5.65
CA ASP A 131 9.12 28.16 -4.56
C ASP A 131 7.75 28.80 -4.89
N LEU A 132 6.71 28.34 -4.19
CA LEU A 132 5.34 28.84 -4.35
C LEU A 132 5.10 30.00 -3.37
N PRO A 133 4.34 31.03 -3.75
CA PRO A 133 3.97 32.13 -2.84
C PRO A 133 3.00 31.68 -1.74
N HIS A 134 2.36 30.52 -1.89
CA HIS A 134 1.34 29.96 -1.00
C HIS A 134 1.79 28.67 -0.32
N PRO A 135 1.15 28.29 0.83
CA PRO A 135 1.33 26.98 1.44
C PRO A 135 1.07 25.84 0.44
N LEU A 136 1.90 24.80 0.48
CA LEU A 136 1.74 23.61 -0.36
C LEU A 136 1.20 22.45 0.47
N LEU A 137 -0.03 22.04 0.19
CA LEU A 137 -0.62 20.79 0.72
C LEU A 137 -0.50 19.67 -0.31
N VAL A 138 0.07 18.55 0.06
CA VAL A 138 0.13 17.35 -0.77
C VAL A 138 -0.98 16.39 -0.37
N ALA A 139 -1.93 16.13 -1.26
CA ALA A 139 -2.97 15.13 -1.05
C ALA A 139 -2.53 13.77 -1.62
N ILE A 140 -2.65 12.71 -0.80
CA ILE A 140 -2.26 11.35 -1.15
C ILE A 140 -3.44 10.42 -0.84
N ASN A 141 -3.88 9.65 -1.84
CA ASN A 141 -4.79 8.53 -1.62
C ASN A 141 -3.97 7.24 -1.62
N VAL A 142 -3.85 6.59 -0.47
CA VAL A 142 -3.10 5.35 -0.30
C VAL A 142 -4.03 4.18 -0.56
N ASP A 143 -3.83 3.49 -1.68
CA ASP A 143 -4.59 2.30 -2.05
C ASP A 143 -3.84 1.04 -1.57
N ALA A 144 -3.86 0.80 -0.25
CA ALA A 144 -3.27 -0.36 0.38
C ALA A 144 -4.30 -1.07 1.28
N LEU A 145 -4.11 -2.37 1.46
CA LEU A 145 -5.04 -3.21 2.24
C LEU A 145 -5.09 -2.82 3.72
N SER A 146 -3.99 -2.30 4.24
CA SER A 146 -3.90 -1.83 5.62
C SER A 146 -2.89 -0.69 5.66
N VAL A 147 -3.35 0.47 6.11
CA VAL A 147 -2.52 1.63 6.43
C VAL A 147 -2.98 2.13 7.79
N ASP A 148 -2.05 2.28 8.69
CA ASP A 148 -2.32 2.77 10.02
C ASP A 148 -1.56 4.07 10.34
N ARG A 149 -1.79 4.59 11.54
CA ARG A 149 -1.12 5.81 12.02
C ARG A 149 0.41 5.67 12.11
N ILE A 150 0.90 4.45 12.29
CA ILE A 150 2.34 4.18 12.36
C ILE A 150 2.96 4.33 10.97
N ASP A 151 2.31 3.80 9.94
CA ASP A 151 2.75 3.97 8.54
C ASP A 151 2.79 5.44 8.13
N GLU A 152 1.74 6.20 8.48
CA GLU A 152 1.67 7.64 8.22
C GLU A 152 2.83 8.39 8.90
N MET A 153 3.06 8.12 10.19
CA MET A 153 4.17 8.71 10.96
C MET A 153 5.55 8.31 10.40
N GLN A 154 5.75 7.03 10.12
CA GLN A 154 7.03 6.55 9.60
C GLN A 154 7.33 7.13 8.23
N GLY A 155 6.32 7.23 7.35
CA GLY A 155 6.47 7.84 6.03
C GLY A 155 6.87 9.30 6.08
N LEU A 156 6.33 10.06 7.01
CA LEU A 156 6.55 11.50 7.12
C LEU A 156 7.78 11.86 7.96
N TYR A 157 7.90 11.27 9.14
CA TYR A 157 8.92 11.65 10.15
C TYR A 157 10.09 10.67 10.24
N GLY A 158 9.97 9.47 9.66
CA GLY A 158 10.96 8.40 9.73
C GLY A 158 10.58 7.27 10.69
N GLN A 159 11.19 6.12 10.48
CA GLN A 159 10.94 4.92 11.29
C GLN A 159 11.42 5.08 12.72
N GLU A 160 10.69 4.49 13.65
CA GLU A 160 11.13 4.34 15.03
C GLU A 160 12.17 3.23 15.15
N GLU A 161 13.21 3.47 15.93
CA GLU A 161 14.19 2.46 16.32
C GLU A 161 14.51 2.54 17.81
N TYR A 162 14.74 1.39 18.42
CA TYR A 162 15.21 1.31 19.80
C TYR A 162 16.71 1.06 19.82
N VAL A 163 17.42 1.95 20.48
CA VAL A 163 18.88 1.86 20.64
C VAL A 163 19.19 1.32 22.03
N PHE A 164 19.87 0.17 22.07
CA PHE A 164 20.33 -0.45 23.30
C PHE A 164 21.79 -0.05 23.55
N SER A 165 22.10 0.26 24.79
CA SER A 165 23.51 0.45 25.21
C SER A 165 24.21 -0.91 25.31
N VAL A 166 25.24 -1.12 24.49
CA VAL A 166 26.05 -2.35 24.58
C VAL A 166 26.93 -2.32 25.84
N ALA A 167 27.23 -1.12 26.37
CA ALA A 167 28.05 -0.96 27.58
C ALA A 167 27.23 -1.16 28.87
N ASP A 168 25.92 -0.97 28.82
CA ASP A 168 25.00 -1.18 29.97
C ASP A 168 23.68 -1.76 29.45
N LEU A 169 23.57 -3.09 29.52
CA LEU A 169 22.38 -3.83 29.13
C LEU A 169 21.20 -3.66 30.09
N SER A 170 21.43 -3.08 31.27
CA SER A 170 20.35 -2.76 32.26
C SER A 170 19.70 -1.42 31.98
N ALA A 171 20.32 -0.55 31.19
CA ALA A 171 19.75 0.72 30.79
C ALA A 171 18.52 0.50 29.87
N PRO A 172 17.42 1.23 30.09
CA PRO A 172 16.26 1.12 29.23
C PRO A 172 16.63 1.55 27.79
N PRO A 173 16.05 0.87 26.77
CA PRO A 173 16.28 1.25 25.40
C PRO A 173 15.81 2.68 25.14
N GLN A 174 16.61 3.44 24.41
CA GLN A 174 16.21 4.77 23.95
C GLN A 174 15.52 4.68 22.60
N MET A 175 14.29 5.18 22.53
CA MET A 175 13.57 5.31 21.27
C MET A 175 14.06 6.55 20.51
N ARG A 176 14.41 6.38 19.25
CA ARG A 176 14.70 7.49 18.35
C ARG A 176 14.07 7.25 16.97
N ARG A 177 14.06 8.31 16.16
CA ARG A 177 13.61 8.19 14.76
C ARG A 177 14.79 8.15 13.81
N LYS A 178 14.72 7.25 12.83
CA LYS A 178 15.66 7.22 11.70
C LYS A 178 15.45 8.45 10.82
N ALA A 179 16.54 8.96 10.28
CA ALA A 179 16.54 10.08 9.35
C ALA A 179 16.18 9.62 7.92
N ASN A 180 15.03 8.94 7.75
CA ASN A 180 14.56 8.35 6.48
C ASN A 180 13.12 8.68 6.13
N GLY A 181 12.48 9.62 6.82
CA GLY A 181 11.15 10.14 6.52
C GLY A 181 11.12 11.08 5.31
N ALA A 182 9.91 11.55 4.97
CA ALA A 182 9.75 12.56 3.95
C ALA A 182 10.24 13.93 4.39
N TRP A 183 10.00 14.29 5.65
CA TRP A 183 10.31 15.62 6.20
C TRP A 183 11.60 15.71 6.99
N PHE A 184 12.14 14.57 7.42
CA PHE A 184 13.41 14.51 8.16
C PHE A 184 14.35 13.50 7.53
N GLY A 185 15.54 13.96 7.15
CA GLY A 185 16.58 13.18 6.49
C GLY A 185 17.92 13.29 7.23
N GLN A 186 18.97 12.73 6.64
CA GLN A 186 20.32 12.67 7.25
C GLN A 186 20.91 14.05 7.59
N HIS A 187 20.48 15.10 6.88
CA HIS A 187 20.97 16.47 7.11
C HIS A 187 19.94 17.34 7.86
N GLY A 188 18.95 16.73 8.51
CA GLY A 188 17.90 17.41 9.24
C GLY A 188 16.63 17.61 8.43
N PRO A 189 15.82 18.68 8.72
CA PRO A 189 14.57 18.96 8.02
C PRO A 189 14.73 19.11 6.52
N GLN A 190 13.83 18.48 5.77
CA GLN A 190 13.80 18.55 4.31
C GLN A 190 12.35 18.76 3.83
N TYR A 191 12.18 19.15 2.56
CA TYR A 191 10.87 19.47 1.98
C TYR A 191 10.08 20.49 2.78
N THR A 192 10.74 21.47 3.38
CA THR A 192 10.14 22.53 4.22
C THR A 192 9.13 23.41 3.46
N ARG A 193 9.15 23.38 2.11
CA ARG A 193 8.12 24.01 1.26
C ARG A 193 6.78 23.28 1.28
N VAL A 194 6.74 21.98 1.66
CA VAL A 194 5.49 21.24 1.86
C VAL A 194 4.96 21.58 3.23
N SER A 195 3.84 22.28 3.26
CA SER A 195 3.21 22.78 4.51
C SER A 195 2.51 21.66 5.27
N GLY A 196 2.02 20.65 4.56
CA GLY A 196 1.37 19.49 5.15
C GLY A 196 1.05 18.43 4.11
N VAL A 197 0.59 17.28 4.60
CA VAL A 197 0.14 16.16 3.78
C VAL A 197 -1.25 15.74 4.23
N TRP A 198 -2.19 15.64 3.30
CA TRP A 198 -3.51 15.08 3.55
C TRP A 198 -3.55 13.65 3.06
N ILE A 199 -3.64 12.70 3.98
CA ILE A 199 -3.65 11.27 3.68
C ILE A 199 -5.07 10.74 3.71
N PHE A 200 -5.46 10.08 2.62
CA PHE A 200 -6.70 9.35 2.47
C PHE A 200 -6.35 7.87 2.30
N VAL A 201 -7.13 6.97 2.88
CA VAL A 201 -6.90 5.53 2.77
C VAL A 201 -8.00 4.90 1.94
N ALA A 202 -7.65 4.39 0.75
CA ALA A 202 -8.56 3.74 -0.19
C ALA A 202 -9.84 4.55 -0.46
N LEU A 203 -9.69 5.89 -0.58
CA LEU A 203 -10.80 6.79 -0.84
C LEU A 203 -11.32 6.61 -2.26
N ASN A 204 -12.63 6.50 -2.40
CA ASN A 204 -13.33 6.51 -3.68
C ASN A 204 -14.70 7.19 -3.53
N PRO A 205 -15.42 7.50 -4.62
CA PRO A 205 -16.72 8.20 -4.53
C PRO A 205 -17.77 7.50 -3.66
N TRP A 206 -17.70 6.18 -3.56
CA TRP A 206 -18.69 5.35 -2.86
C TRP A 206 -18.45 5.26 -1.34
N ASN A 207 -17.29 5.66 -0.87
CA ASN A 207 -16.92 5.55 0.54
C ASN A 207 -16.45 6.88 1.18
N ILE A 208 -16.63 7.99 0.49
CA ILE A 208 -16.13 9.31 0.91
C ILE A 208 -16.67 9.73 2.28
N VAL A 209 -17.90 9.32 2.61
CA VAL A 209 -18.56 9.65 3.89
C VAL A 209 -17.97 8.89 5.08
N SER A 210 -17.51 7.66 4.85
CA SER A 210 -17.08 6.73 5.91
C SER A 210 -15.57 6.59 6.05
N ARG A 211 -14.79 7.05 5.06
CA ARG A 211 -13.34 6.85 5.08
C ARG A 211 -12.63 7.88 5.95
N LYS A 212 -11.72 7.34 6.77
CA LYS A 212 -10.80 8.16 7.55
C LYS A 212 -9.81 8.86 6.65
N ASN A 213 -9.49 10.07 7.03
CA ASN A 213 -8.47 10.89 6.41
C ASN A 213 -7.78 11.71 7.51
N THR A 214 -6.52 12.07 7.29
CA THR A 214 -5.74 12.82 8.27
C THR A 214 -4.89 13.87 7.58
N VAL A 215 -4.96 15.11 8.03
CA VAL A 215 -4.02 16.16 7.65
C VAL A 215 -2.85 16.17 8.63
N HIS A 216 -1.65 15.91 8.12
CA HIS A 216 -0.41 16.03 8.89
C HIS A 216 0.22 17.37 8.62
N PHE A 217 0.49 18.12 9.69
CA PHE A 217 1.21 19.38 9.62
C PHE A 217 2.71 19.14 9.62
N ASN A 218 3.42 19.76 8.67
CA ASN A 218 4.88 19.71 8.68
C ASN A 218 5.43 20.72 9.69
N PRO A 219 6.07 20.29 10.78
CA PRO A 219 6.56 21.21 11.80
C PRO A 219 7.71 22.10 11.32
N TRP A 220 8.34 21.75 10.22
CA TRP A 220 9.43 22.51 9.60
C TRP A 220 8.98 23.30 8.36
N ALA A 221 7.67 23.46 8.16
CA ALA A 221 7.17 24.16 7.00
C ALA A 221 7.60 25.63 6.97
N SER A 222 8.15 26.09 5.87
CA SER A 222 8.47 27.51 5.65
C SER A 222 7.22 28.38 5.55
N LYS A 223 6.10 27.79 5.17
CA LYS A 223 4.77 28.42 5.08
C LYS A 223 3.75 27.50 5.73
N PRO A 224 3.21 27.83 6.93
CA PRO A 224 2.25 26.97 7.62
C PRO A 224 0.94 26.87 6.84
N LEU A 225 0.20 25.77 7.06
CA LEU A 225 -1.16 25.61 6.53
C LEU A 225 -2.08 26.69 7.14
N PRO A 226 -3.12 27.13 6.38
CA PRO A 226 -4.16 28.02 6.92
C PRO A 226 -4.91 27.39 8.09
N ALA A 227 -5.41 28.24 9.00
CA ALA A 227 -6.13 27.82 10.21
C ALA A 227 -7.37 26.94 9.95
N PHE A 228 -7.94 26.97 8.73
CA PHE A 228 -9.00 26.06 8.34
C PHE A 228 -8.63 24.59 8.58
N PHE A 229 -7.37 24.21 8.37
CA PHE A 229 -6.92 22.82 8.56
C PHE A 229 -6.84 22.40 10.03
N ASP A 230 -6.95 23.31 10.98
CA ASP A 230 -7.12 22.96 12.39
C ASP A 230 -8.54 22.46 12.72
N SER A 231 -9.52 22.72 11.85
CA SER A 231 -10.90 22.26 12.03
C SER A 231 -11.19 20.86 11.46
N VAL A 232 -10.28 20.29 10.66
CA VAL A 232 -10.44 18.94 10.08
C VAL A 232 -9.67 17.89 10.90
N HIS A 233 -9.90 16.59 10.64
CA HIS A 233 -9.09 15.54 11.28
C HIS A 233 -7.61 15.75 10.95
N HIS A 234 -6.79 15.94 11.97
CA HIS A 234 -5.39 16.25 11.76
C HIS A 234 -4.44 15.66 12.81
N ALA A 235 -3.16 15.65 12.48
CA ALA A 235 -2.09 15.24 13.37
C ALA A 235 -0.98 16.29 13.40
N LYS A 236 -0.50 16.62 14.60
CA LYS A 236 0.61 17.55 14.87
C LYS A 236 1.66 16.90 15.74
N ALA A 237 2.93 17.16 15.45
CA ALA A 237 4.03 16.78 16.32
C ALA A 237 4.23 17.86 17.38
N GLU A 238 4.05 17.52 18.66
CA GLU A 238 4.29 18.40 19.81
C GLU A 238 5.16 17.67 20.84
N CYS A 239 6.25 18.29 21.27
CA CYS A 239 7.14 17.76 22.30
C CYS A 239 7.53 16.28 22.07
N GLU A 240 7.95 15.92 20.86
CA GLU A 240 8.33 14.56 20.43
C GLU A 240 7.17 13.54 20.41
N GLN A 241 5.95 13.96 20.67
CA GLN A 241 4.76 13.12 20.59
C GLN A 241 3.86 13.55 19.42
N MET A 242 3.14 12.59 18.85
CA MET A 242 2.14 12.87 17.83
C MET A 242 0.77 13.02 18.49
N GLN A 243 0.17 14.20 18.34
CA GLN A 243 -1.21 14.45 18.74
C GLN A 243 -2.14 14.23 17.56
N TRP A 244 -3.18 13.43 17.77
CA TRP A 244 -4.22 13.15 16.79
C TRP A 244 -5.51 13.82 17.26
N ILE A 245 -5.97 14.76 16.45
CA ILE A 245 -7.10 15.62 16.80
C ILE A 245 -8.24 15.32 15.84
N ASP A 246 -9.39 14.96 16.39
CA ASP A 246 -10.60 14.78 15.61
C ASP A 246 -11.20 16.13 15.24
N GLY A 247 -11.71 16.24 14.01
CA GLY A 247 -12.33 17.45 13.49
C GLY A 247 -13.40 17.10 12.47
N LEU A 248 -13.73 18.03 11.58
CA LEU A 248 -14.72 17.85 10.54
C LEU A 248 -14.37 16.67 9.62
N SER A 249 -15.36 15.83 9.37
CA SER A 249 -15.28 14.74 8.39
C SER A 249 -15.34 15.28 6.96
N LEU A 250 -14.92 14.46 5.97
CA LEU A 250 -15.09 14.80 4.55
C LEU A 250 -16.55 15.06 4.19
N ARG A 251 -17.48 14.33 4.79
CA ARG A 251 -18.90 14.55 4.62
C ARG A 251 -19.31 15.97 4.99
N GLU A 252 -18.88 16.44 6.17
CA GLU A 252 -19.21 17.79 6.66
C GLU A 252 -18.53 18.87 5.83
N ILE A 253 -17.26 18.67 5.46
CA ILE A 253 -16.50 19.61 4.62
C ILE A 253 -17.16 19.77 3.24
N LEU A 254 -17.66 18.69 2.65
CA LEU A 254 -18.25 18.68 1.33
C LEU A 254 -19.76 18.88 1.31
N GLY A 255 -20.41 18.99 2.49
CA GLY A 255 -21.86 19.15 2.60
C GLY A 255 -22.67 17.96 2.06
N LEU A 256 -22.13 16.74 2.15
CA LEU A 256 -22.80 15.55 1.63
C LEU A 256 -23.87 15.02 2.59
N SER A 257 -24.92 14.41 2.05
CA SER A 257 -25.95 13.73 2.85
C SER A 257 -25.37 12.55 3.62
N ALA A 258 -26.10 12.09 4.68
CA ALA A 258 -25.68 10.89 5.42
C ALA A 258 -25.76 9.62 4.57
N ASP A 259 -26.64 9.62 3.58
CA ASP A 259 -26.95 8.48 2.71
C ASP A 259 -26.13 8.49 1.40
N TRP A 260 -25.11 9.37 1.32
CA TRP A 260 -24.24 9.44 0.16
C TRP A 260 -23.39 8.16 -0.01
N PRO A 261 -23.27 7.60 -1.24
CA PRO A 261 -24.07 7.86 -2.45
C PRO A 261 -25.38 7.06 -2.39
N GLU A 262 -26.50 7.71 -2.78
CA GLU A 262 -27.78 7.02 -2.96
C GLU A 262 -27.73 6.07 -4.16
#